data_8e8e0eb2234d548b7c0392c111b52bdb
#
_entry.id   8e8e0eb2234d548b7c0392c111b52bdb
#
_cell.length_a   1.000
_cell.length_b   1.000
_cell.length_c   1.000
_cell.angle_alpha   90.00
_cell.angle_beta   90.00
_cell.angle_gamma   90.00
#
_symmetry.space_group_name_H-M   'P 1'
#
loop_
_entity.id
_entity.type
_entity.pdbx_description
1 polymer ?
#
loop_
_entity_poly.entity_id
_entity_poly.type
_entity_poly.pdbx_seq_one_letter_code
_entity_poly.pdbx_strand_id
1 'polypeptide(L)'
;MWTTPLFEQVRTMACGDEPRAPLHGYWTSDFKRINPRWMNDPSEKRLFSRDDTTFDHLLEDMRGRDMSFILDIVCNHSSPQTEDGKGKLYDDGKLIADFDHDEAHWYHHYGPTLDWDDEWQVQNGELAGLATFNENNILFRNHIKEALTLWVQKGVDALRIDTVKHMPLWFWQELMADMAVVNPSLFRFGEWINAHPENERSVEFANQSGMSILDFGFCHAVREALGKHSEGGFHELQKILDLDGKYHGATELVTFFENHDMPRLQSIGASDRDLELALILLITSRGVPCLYYGCEQYLHDDTDGGDDPYNRPMMAHWEPTEAIRLIGILAGERHDNQAIQWGGQWPKFVDADCYVFLRRYRDSRCLVFINKGPARELEVDNLEFPDGEHACLLDGSKIGIRNGVATIQFPEQSAHVFAVRGEVVDSKVIVRLQVNGAPTQPGDRLAVIGDCPELGNWDLREAYELECVNSNTWFGEVPFDTSAGHPVGYKYVIFSPDENAGPQRENRLARRRLLIPEGCAKWRDRWEQ
;
A
#
# COMPACT_ATOMS: atom_id res chain seq x y z
N MET A 1 -8.20 9.04 1.50
CA MET A 1 -9.29 8.30 2.22
C MET A 1 -9.76 7.14 1.37
N TRP A 2 -9.85 5.94 1.94
CA TRP A 2 -10.41 4.74 1.31
C TRP A 2 -11.75 4.41 1.98
N THR A 3 -12.80 4.17 1.17
CA THR A 3 -14.10 3.66 1.61
C THR A 3 -14.37 2.34 0.90
N THR A 4 -15.26 1.50 1.43
CA THR A 4 -15.81 0.35 0.69
C THR A 4 -16.48 0.84 -0.61
N PRO A 5 -16.74 -0.07 -1.60
CA PRO A 5 -17.25 0.34 -2.91
C PRO A 5 -18.50 1.21 -2.83
N LEU A 6 -18.50 2.32 -3.57
CA LEU A 6 -19.60 3.29 -3.60
C LEU A 6 -20.64 3.01 -4.69
N PHE A 7 -20.44 2.00 -5.50
CA PHE A 7 -21.28 1.66 -6.66
C PHE A 7 -22.68 1.19 -6.27
N GLU A 8 -23.62 1.27 -7.21
CA GLU A 8 -24.95 0.71 -7.01
C GLU A 8 -24.88 -0.79 -6.75
N GLN A 9 -25.54 -1.22 -5.69
CA GLN A 9 -25.53 -2.59 -5.19
C GLN A 9 -26.86 -3.27 -5.46
N VAL A 10 -26.88 -4.60 -5.41
CA VAL A 10 -28.15 -5.33 -5.32
C VAL A 10 -28.96 -4.86 -4.12
N ARG A 11 -30.29 -4.82 -4.24
CA ARG A 11 -31.14 -4.18 -3.24
C ARG A 11 -31.28 -5.00 -1.97
N THR A 12 -31.55 -6.28 -2.12
CA THR A 12 -31.75 -7.21 -0.99
C THR A 12 -31.27 -8.59 -1.35
N MET A 13 -30.87 -9.34 -0.34
CA MET A 13 -30.60 -10.76 -0.41
C MET A 13 -31.47 -11.46 0.62
N ALA A 14 -32.09 -12.58 0.26
CA ALA A 14 -32.74 -13.46 1.23
C ALA A 14 -31.66 -14.11 2.11
N CYS A 15 -31.73 -13.86 3.42
CA CYS A 15 -30.88 -14.52 4.41
C CYS A 15 -31.80 -15.16 5.46
N GLY A 16 -32.11 -16.46 5.29
CA GLY A 16 -33.16 -17.11 6.07
C GLY A 16 -34.53 -16.46 5.81
N ASP A 17 -35.25 -16.13 6.88
CA ASP A 17 -36.60 -15.54 6.82
C ASP A 17 -36.61 -14.00 6.69
N GLU A 18 -35.41 -13.34 6.71
CA GLU A 18 -35.33 -11.88 6.65
C GLU A 18 -34.47 -11.40 5.48
N PRO A 19 -34.95 -10.42 4.68
CA PRO A 19 -34.14 -9.81 3.63
C PRO A 19 -33.06 -8.92 4.26
N ARG A 20 -31.80 -9.12 3.87
CA ARG A 20 -30.67 -8.28 4.26
C ARG A 20 -30.16 -7.47 3.08
N ALA A 21 -29.77 -6.24 3.34
CA ALA A 21 -29.11 -5.41 2.37
C ALA A 21 -27.59 -5.67 2.40
N PRO A 22 -26.89 -5.66 1.24
CA PRO A 22 -25.44 -5.72 1.21
C PRO A 22 -24.88 -4.39 1.75
N LEU A 23 -24.49 -4.38 3.02
CA LEU A 23 -23.94 -3.18 3.68
C LEU A 23 -22.46 -2.95 3.34
N HIS A 24 -21.76 -4.01 2.93
CA HIS A 24 -20.32 -3.99 2.67
C HIS A 24 -19.92 -3.33 1.33
N GLY A 25 -20.81 -3.26 0.33
CA GLY A 25 -20.53 -2.61 -0.96
C GLY A 25 -19.93 -3.51 -2.05
N TYR A 26 -19.68 -4.80 -1.80
CA TYR A 26 -18.97 -5.69 -2.73
C TYR A 26 -19.86 -6.50 -3.69
N TRP A 27 -21.19 -6.24 -3.72
CA TRP A 27 -22.12 -6.89 -4.65
C TRP A 27 -22.67 -5.89 -5.66
N THR A 28 -21.76 -5.36 -6.48
CA THR A 28 -22.05 -4.31 -7.46
C THR A 28 -23.01 -4.80 -8.53
N SER A 29 -24.06 -4.01 -8.77
CA SER A 29 -25.01 -4.20 -9.86
C SER A 29 -24.83 -3.20 -11.00
N ASP A 30 -24.24 -2.01 -10.74
CA ASP A 30 -23.91 -1.02 -11.77
C ASP A 30 -22.63 -0.27 -11.38
N PHE A 31 -21.56 -0.45 -12.15
CA PHE A 31 -20.26 0.17 -11.89
C PHE A 31 -20.19 1.65 -12.29
N LYS A 32 -21.17 2.16 -13.02
CA LYS A 32 -21.18 3.56 -13.50
C LYS A 32 -22.12 4.45 -12.71
N ARG A 33 -22.75 3.93 -11.65
CA ARG A 33 -23.70 4.64 -10.79
C ARG A 33 -23.29 4.54 -9.33
N ILE A 34 -23.52 5.63 -8.59
CA ILE A 34 -23.32 5.65 -7.13
C ILE A 34 -24.53 5.04 -6.42
N ASN A 35 -24.28 4.28 -5.37
CA ASN A 35 -25.32 3.70 -4.55
C ASN A 35 -26.18 4.80 -3.90
N PRO A 36 -27.51 4.77 -4.10
CA PRO A 36 -28.43 5.77 -3.54
C PRO A 36 -28.35 5.93 -2.02
N ARG A 37 -27.83 4.93 -1.30
CA ARG A 37 -27.68 4.99 0.17
C ARG A 37 -26.58 5.95 0.65
N TRP A 38 -25.70 6.38 -0.23
CA TRP A 38 -24.65 7.37 0.05
C TRP A 38 -25.13 8.81 -0.07
N MET A 39 -26.45 9.01 -0.27
CA MET A 39 -27.05 10.32 -0.43
C MET A 39 -27.43 10.96 0.89
N ASN A 40 -27.44 12.32 0.90
CA ASN A 40 -27.96 13.12 2.01
C ASN A 40 -29.48 12.98 2.23
N ASP A 41 -30.23 12.60 1.20
CA ASP A 41 -31.68 12.38 1.26
C ASP A 41 -32.08 11.06 0.56
N PRO A 42 -32.15 9.95 1.31
CA PRO A 42 -32.58 8.67 0.78
C PRO A 42 -34.05 8.63 0.30
N SER A 43 -34.86 9.64 0.64
CA SER A 43 -36.25 9.76 0.20
C SER A 43 -36.36 10.32 -1.23
N GLU A 44 -35.36 11.01 -1.73
CA GLU A 44 -35.28 11.40 -3.13
C GLU A 44 -35.04 10.18 -4.01
N LYS A 45 -36.08 9.71 -4.66
CA LYS A 45 -36.05 8.59 -5.63
C LYS A 45 -35.33 8.97 -6.93
N ARG A 46 -34.31 9.82 -6.89
CA ARG A 46 -33.50 10.12 -8.05
C ARG A 46 -32.67 8.88 -8.38
N LEU A 47 -32.87 8.41 -9.58
CA LEU A 47 -31.97 7.41 -10.17
C LEU A 47 -30.64 8.12 -10.42
N PHE A 48 -29.60 7.78 -9.62
CA PHE A 48 -28.26 8.30 -9.85
C PHE A 48 -27.73 7.74 -11.15
N SER A 49 -27.53 8.60 -12.08
CA SER A 49 -26.79 8.32 -13.30
C SER A 49 -25.34 8.74 -13.14
N ARG A 50 -24.51 8.37 -14.11
CA ARG A 50 -23.12 8.87 -14.24
C ARG A 50 -23.04 10.42 -14.28
N ASP A 51 -24.15 11.11 -14.50
CA ASP A 51 -24.25 12.56 -14.55
C ASP A 51 -24.57 13.18 -13.16
N ASP A 52 -24.68 12.34 -12.10
CA ASP A 52 -24.87 12.81 -10.73
C ASP A 52 -23.60 13.50 -10.21
N THR A 53 -23.75 14.69 -9.63
CA THR A 53 -22.65 15.54 -9.16
C THR A 53 -22.30 15.32 -7.68
N THR A 54 -23.01 14.45 -6.94
CA THR A 54 -22.79 14.24 -5.50
C THR A 54 -21.37 13.75 -5.22
N PHE A 55 -20.87 12.83 -6.04
CA PHE A 55 -19.50 12.33 -5.93
C PHE A 55 -18.47 13.39 -6.31
N ASP A 56 -18.78 14.23 -7.30
CA ASP A 56 -17.91 15.34 -7.72
C ASP A 56 -17.72 16.34 -6.58
N HIS A 57 -18.80 16.69 -5.85
CA HIS A 57 -18.72 17.55 -4.66
C HIS A 57 -17.87 16.90 -3.53
N LEU A 58 -17.99 15.59 -3.31
CA LEU A 58 -17.14 14.89 -2.35
C LEU A 58 -15.66 15.02 -2.71
N LEU A 59 -15.31 14.80 -3.98
CA LEU A 59 -13.93 14.94 -4.45
C LEU A 59 -13.42 16.38 -4.34
N GLU A 60 -14.26 17.38 -4.62
CA GLU A 60 -13.92 18.80 -4.46
C GLU A 60 -13.66 19.15 -2.99
N ASP A 61 -14.54 18.74 -2.08
CA ASP A 61 -14.38 18.95 -0.64
C ASP A 61 -13.11 18.30 -0.09
N MET A 62 -12.78 17.08 -0.55
CA MET A 62 -11.55 16.39 -0.17
C MET A 62 -10.30 17.11 -0.66
N ARG A 63 -10.28 17.55 -1.94
CA ARG A 63 -9.16 18.34 -2.47
C ARG A 63 -8.98 19.65 -1.74
N GLY A 64 -10.09 20.32 -1.37
CA GLY A 64 -10.06 21.54 -0.56
C GLY A 64 -9.44 21.35 0.84
N ARG A 65 -9.29 20.11 1.29
CA ARG A 65 -8.65 19.70 2.55
C ARG A 65 -7.31 19.01 2.35
N ASP A 66 -6.75 19.04 1.14
CA ASP A 66 -5.52 18.32 0.76
C ASP A 66 -5.61 16.79 1.01
N MET A 67 -6.77 16.22 0.71
CA MET A 67 -7.07 14.79 0.87
C MET A 67 -7.31 14.14 -0.48
N SER A 68 -6.70 12.97 -0.69
CA SER A 68 -6.92 12.13 -1.86
C SER A 68 -8.00 11.08 -1.62
N PHE A 69 -8.72 10.70 -2.68
CA PHE A 69 -9.75 9.66 -2.63
C PHE A 69 -9.27 8.37 -3.27
N ILE A 70 -9.43 7.25 -2.55
CA ILE A 70 -9.14 5.89 -3.04
C ILE A 70 -10.47 5.20 -3.31
N LEU A 71 -10.71 4.87 -4.58
CA LEU A 71 -11.89 4.14 -5.01
C LEU A 71 -11.66 2.64 -4.84
N ASP A 72 -12.57 1.98 -4.12
CA ASP A 72 -12.60 0.52 -4.00
C ASP A 72 -13.50 -0.08 -5.09
N ILE A 73 -13.03 -1.14 -5.74
CA ILE A 73 -13.76 -1.81 -6.82
C ILE A 73 -13.52 -3.31 -6.82
N VAL A 74 -14.59 -4.05 -7.16
CA VAL A 74 -14.56 -5.50 -7.39
C VAL A 74 -14.62 -5.77 -8.89
N CYS A 75 -13.58 -6.36 -9.48
CA CYS A 75 -13.61 -6.76 -10.88
C CYS A 75 -13.91 -8.26 -11.08
N ASN A 76 -13.77 -9.07 -10.03
CA ASN A 76 -13.94 -10.53 -10.13
C ASN A 76 -15.39 -10.97 -10.23
N HIS A 77 -16.31 -10.34 -9.51
CA HIS A 77 -17.66 -10.85 -9.37
C HIS A 77 -18.72 -9.74 -9.29
N SER A 78 -19.94 -10.13 -9.48
CA SER A 78 -21.14 -9.36 -9.19
C SER A 78 -21.81 -9.91 -7.92
N SER A 79 -23.10 -10.21 -7.95
CA SER A 79 -23.87 -10.62 -6.77
C SER A 79 -24.02 -12.14 -6.64
N PRO A 80 -24.33 -12.63 -5.43
CA PRO A 80 -24.85 -13.98 -5.24
C PRO A 80 -26.30 -14.08 -5.77
N GLN A 81 -26.95 -15.21 -5.52
CA GLN A 81 -28.39 -15.36 -5.75
C GLN A 81 -29.18 -14.36 -4.88
N THR A 82 -30.03 -13.57 -5.50
CA THR A 82 -30.94 -12.61 -4.87
C THR A 82 -32.38 -12.90 -5.26
N GLU A 83 -33.34 -12.16 -4.71
CA GLU A 83 -34.75 -12.25 -5.12
C GLU A 83 -34.95 -11.88 -6.61
N ASP A 84 -34.08 -10.98 -7.14
CA ASP A 84 -34.11 -10.54 -8.52
C ASP A 84 -33.31 -11.45 -9.48
N GLY A 85 -32.66 -12.50 -9.01
CA GLY A 85 -31.75 -13.38 -9.76
C GLY A 85 -30.30 -13.25 -9.31
N LYS A 86 -29.39 -13.99 -9.97
CA LYS A 86 -27.95 -14.00 -9.72
C LYS A 86 -27.23 -13.15 -10.76
N GLY A 87 -26.26 -12.34 -10.34
CA GLY A 87 -25.32 -11.66 -11.23
C GLY A 87 -25.96 -10.72 -12.24
N LYS A 88 -27.02 -10.01 -11.90
CA LYS A 88 -27.57 -8.99 -12.79
C LYS A 88 -26.68 -7.74 -12.81
N LEU A 89 -26.16 -7.43 -14.01
CA LEU A 89 -25.29 -6.29 -14.24
C LEU A 89 -26.00 -5.25 -15.11
N TYR A 90 -25.87 -4.01 -14.73
CA TYR A 90 -26.45 -2.87 -15.43
C TYR A 90 -25.36 -1.91 -15.92
N ASP A 91 -25.65 -1.17 -16.99
CA ASP A 91 -24.87 -0.04 -17.49
C ASP A 91 -25.75 1.20 -17.49
N ASP A 92 -25.52 2.09 -16.54
CA ASP A 92 -26.32 3.29 -16.28
C ASP A 92 -27.83 2.96 -16.20
N GLY A 93 -28.15 1.91 -15.44
CA GLY A 93 -29.52 1.44 -15.18
C GLY A 93 -30.13 0.55 -16.26
N LYS A 94 -29.41 0.26 -17.35
CA LYS A 94 -29.84 -0.68 -18.39
C LYS A 94 -29.22 -2.06 -18.15
N LEU A 95 -30.04 -3.11 -18.05
CA LEU A 95 -29.55 -4.49 -17.91
C LEU A 95 -28.69 -4.88 -19.13
N ILE A 96 -27.47 -5.32 -18.89
CA ILE A 96 -26.49 -5.73 -19.89
C ILE A 96 -26.04 -7.19 -19.74
N ALA A 97 -26.10 -7.78 -18.54
CA ALA A 97 -25.80 -9.18 -18.29
C ALA A 97 -26.68 -9.74 -17.17
N ASP A 98 -26.95 -11.06 -17.24
CA ASP A 98 -27.75 -11.83 -16.29
C ASP A 98 -27.15 -13.22 -16.22
N PHE A 99 -26.74 -13.69 -15.03
CA PHE A 99 -26.09 -14.99 -14.87
C PHE A 99 -26.99 -16.15 -15.29
N ASP A 100 -28.30 -16.07 -15.02
CA ASP A 100 -29.26 -17.11 -15.32
C ASP A 100 -29.62 -17.17 -16.84
N HIS A 101 -29.33 -16.09 -17.60
CA HIS A 101 -29.58 -15.93 -19.03
C HIS A 101 -28.35 -15.36 -19.75
N ASP A 102 -27.21 -16.07 -19.64
CA ASP A 102 -25.90 -15.57 -20.07
C ASP A 102 -25.52 -16.06 -21.49
N GLU A 103 -26.33 -15.77 -22.47
CA GLU A 103 -26.06 -16.10 -23.87
C GLU A 103 -24.79 -15.42 -24.43
N ALA A 104 -24.41 -14.31 -23.87
CA ALA A 104 -23.23 -13.52 -24.25
C ALA A 104 -21.95 -13.90 -23.48
N HIS A 105 -22.01 -14.91 -22.61
CA HIS A 105 -20.86 -15.43 -21.83
C HIS A 105 -20.11 -14.38 -20.99
N TRP A 106 -20.87 -13.56 -20.28
CA TRP A 106 -20.32 -12.59 -19.33
C TRP A 106 -19.72 -13.23 -18.08
N TYR A 107 -20.17 -14.45 -17.74
CA TYR A 107 -19.82 -15.16 -16.52
C TYR A 107 -19.17 -16.50 -16.80
N HIS A 108 -18.36 -16.94 -15.85
CA HIS A 108 -17.94 -18.33 -15.75
C HIS A 108 -19.06 -19.17 -15.11
N HIS A 109 -19.29 -20.38 -15.60
CA HIS A 109 -20.32 -21.30 -15.13
C HIS A 109 -19.73 -22.63 -14.67
N TYR A 110 -18.57 -22.57 -13.97
CA TYR A 110 -17.87 -23.78 -13.53
C TYR A 110 -18.28 -24.25 -12.13
N GLY A 111 -19.22 -23.55 -11.47
CA GLY A 111 -19.65 -23.83 -10.12
C GLY A 111 -18.65 -23.33 -9.05
N PRO A 112 -18.82 -23.71 -7.77
CA PRO A 112 -18.04 -23.18 -6.68
C PRO A 112 -16.56 -23.60 -6.74
N THR A 113 -15.66 -22.74 -6.28
CA THR A 113 -14.27 -23.09 -6.00
C THR A 113 -14.23 -24.09 -4.84
N LEU A 114 -13.72 -25.30 -5.11
CA LEU A 114 -13.61 -26.37 -4.12
C LEU A 114 -12.17 -26.57 -3.61
N ASP A 115 -11.19 -26.31 -4.47
CA ASP A 115 -9.78 -26.37 -4.15
C ASP A 115 -9.16 -24.97 -4.28
N TRP A 116 -8.79 -24.39 -3.15
CA TRP A 116 -8.23 -23.03 -3.06
C TRP A 116 -6.73 -22.96 -3.39
N ASP A 117 -6.08 -24.13 -3.56
CA ASP A 117 -4.70 -24.24 -4.03
C ASP A 117 -4.61 -24.45 -5.55
N ASP A 118 -5.72 -24.84 -6.18
CA ASP A 118 -5.86 -24.94 -7.64
C ASP A 118 -6.14 -23.57 -8.25
N GLU A 119 -5.11 -22.98 -8.88
CA GLU A 119 -5.21 -21.66 -9.51
C GLU A 119 -6.32 -21.54 -10.53
N TRP A 120 -6.54 -22.59 -11.34
CA TRP A 120 -7.59 -22.57 -12.33
C TRP A 120 -8.98 -22.47 -11.68
N GLN A 121 -9.24 -23.26 -10.62
CA GLN A 121 -10.51 -23.17 -9.88
C GLN A 121 -10.67 -21.81 -9.19
N VAL A 122 -9.60 -21.26 -8.62
CA VAL A 122 -9.61 -19.94 -7.97
C VAL A 122 -9.97 -18.83 -8.97
N GLN A 123 -9.51 -18.92 -10.22
CA GLN A 123 -9.75 -17.90 -11.25
C GLN A 123 -11.03 -18.10 -12.05
N ASN A 124 -11.60 -19.30 -12.10
CA ASN A 124 -12.77 -19.60 -12.93
C ASN A 124 -13.99 -20.07 -12.14
N GLY A 125 -13.79 -20.48 -10.88
CA GLY A 125 -14.86 -20.93 -9.99
C GLY A 125 -15.55 -19.75 -9.28
N GLU A 126 -16.70 -20.05 -8.71
CA GLU A 126 -17.49 -19.07 -7.94
C GLU A 126 -16.88 -18.89 -6.53
N LEU A 127 -16.46 -17.68 -6.22
CA LEU A 127 -16.08 -17.28 -4.88
C LEU A 127 -17.35 -17.18 -4.01
N ALA A 128 -17.51 -18.07 -3.03
CA ALA A 128 -18.63 -18.06 -2.09
C ALA A 128 -20.04 -17.97 -2.76
N GLY A 129 -20.20 -18.56 -3.96
CA GLY A 129 -21.46 -18.55 -4.69
C GLY A 129 -21.77 -17.25 -5.44
N LEU A 130 -20.81 -16.34 -5.56
CA LEU A 130 -20.91 -15.09 -6.32
C LEU A 130 -20.78 -15.35 -7.82
N ALA A 131 -21.48 -14.56 -8.64
CA ALA A 131 -21.39 -14.64 -10.09
C ALA A 131 -20.03 -14.13 -10.57
N THR A 132 -19.13 -15.03 -10.92
CA THR A 132 -17.74 -14.72 -11.36
C THR A 132 -17.74 -14.27 -12.81
N PHE A 133 -17.22 -13.09 -13.10
CA PHE A 133 -17.11 -12.56 -14.44
C PHE A 133 -16.10 -13.35 -15.29
N ASN A 134 -16.37 -13.40 -16.60
CA ASN A 134 -15.50 -14.02 -17.59
C ASN A 134 -14.57 -12.96 -18.21
N GLU A 135 -13.35 -12.87 -17.75
CA GLU A 135 -12.35 -11.92 -18.22
C GLU A 135 -11.91 -12.18 -19.68
N ASN A 136 -12.21 -13.38 -20.24
CA ASN A 136 -11.98 -13.66 -21.65
C ASN A 136 -13.01 -12.94 -22.55
N ASN A 137 -14.13 -12.49 -21.99
CA ASN A 137 -15.15 -11.77 -22.72
C ASN A 137 -14.75 -10.30 -22.94
N ILE A 138 -14.62 -9.90 -24.19
CA ILE A 138 -14.26 -8.52 -24.56
C ILE A 138 -15.32 -7.49 -24.12
N LEU A 139 -16.60 -7.88 -24.04
CA LEU A 139 -17.67 -6.98 -23.60
C LEU A 139 -17.49 -6.64 -22.12
N PHE A 140 -17.17 -7.64 -21.30
CA PHE A 140 -16.86 -7.43 -19.89
C PHE A 140 -15.63 -6.53 -19.72
N ARG A 141 -14.51 -6.86 -20.41
CA ARG A 141 -13.30 -6.03 -20.30
C ARG A 141 -13.52 -4.58 -20.67
N ASN A 142 -14.24 -4.34 -21.77
CA ASN A 142 -14.56 -2.97 -22.18
C ASN A 142 -15.44 -2.25 -21.15
N HIS A 143 -16.44 -2.92 -20.60
CA HIS A 143 -17.33 -2.35 -19.60
C HIS A 143 -16.58 -1.92 -18.32
N ILE A 144 -15.72 -2.79 -17.78
CA ILE A 144 -14.96 -2.48 -16.56
C ILE A 144 -13.92 -1.37 -16.81
N LYS A 145 -13.26 -1.39 -17.99
CA LYS A 145 -12.34 -0.35 -18.42
C LYS A 145 -13.05 1.00 -18.55
N GLU A 146 -14.22 1.04 -19.17
CA GLU A 146 -15.02 2.26 -19.30
C GLU A 146 -15.46 2.79 -17.92
N ALA A 147 -15.91 1.91 -17.04
CA ALA A 147 -16.30 2.28 -15.67
C ALA A 147 -15.12 2.90 -14.91
N LEU A 148 -13.95 2.24 -14.87
CA LEU A 148 -12.77 2.78 -14.22
C LEU A 148 -12.30 4.09 -14.85
N THR A 149 -12.30 4.18 -16.18
CA THR A 149 -11.95 5.42 -16.90
C THR A 149 -12.85 6.59 -16.49
N LEU A 150 -14.16 6.34 -16.38
CA LEU A 150 -15.13 7.35 -15.92
C LEU A 150 -14.74 7.92 -14.54
N TRP A 151 -14.47 7.06 -13.56
CA TRP A 151 -14.15 7.50 -12.20
C TRP A 151 -12.77 8.15 -12.08
N VAL A 152 -11.78 7.64 -12.79
CA VAL A 152 -10.44 8.25 -12.83
C VAL A 152 -10.49 9.63 -13.48
N GLN A 153 -11.29 9.82 -14.55
CA GLN A 153 -11.49 11.12 -15.17
C GLN A 153 -12.27 12.10 -14.29
N LYS A 154 -13.15 11.62 -13.40
CA LYS A 154 -13.77 12.45 -12.35
C LYS A 154 -12.77 12.92 -11.30
N GLY A 155 -11.61 12.28 -11.23
CA GLY A 155 -10.48 12.70 -10.39
C GLY A 155 -10.28 11.86 -9.14
N VAL A 156 -10.56 10.58 -9.21
CA VAL A 156 -10.08 9.59 -8.25
C VAL A 156 -8.56 9.51 -8.30
N ASP A 157 -7.92 9.54 -7.15
CA ASP A 157 -6.45 9.61 -7.02
C ASP A 157 -5.79 8.23 -6.92
N ALA A 158 -6.54 7.22 -6.45
CA ALA A 158 -6.04 5.86 -6.30
C ALA A 158 -7.15 4.80 -6.45
N LEU A 159 -6.75 3.57 -6.76
CA LEU A 159 -7.64 2.41 -6.82
C LEU A 159 -7.20 1.36 -5.79
N ARG A 160 -8.14 0.87 -5.00
CA ARG A 160 -8.04 -0.41 -4.28
C ARG A 160 -8.88 -1.42 -5.04
N ILE A 161 -8.29 -2.56 -5.38
CA ILE A 161 -8.98 -3.59 -6.15
C ILE A 161 -9.12 -4.84 -5.29
N ASP A 162 -10.36 -5.24 -5.11
CA ASP A 162 -10.76 -6.40 -4.34
C ASP A 162 -10.43 -7.71 -5.04
N THR A 163 -10.15 -8.76 -4.27
CA THR A 163 -10.04 -10.18 -4.72
C THR A 163 -9.17 -10.41 -5.96
N VAL A 164 -8.02 -9.70 -6.08
CA VAL A 164 -7.21 -9.73 -7.33
C VAL A 164 -6.63 -11.10 -7.69
N LYS A 165 -6.47 -12.02 -6.72
CA LYS A 165 -5.98 -13.38 -7.01
C LYS A 165 -6.95 -14.24 -7.79
N HIS A 166 -8.23 -13.84 -7.87
CA HIS A 166 -9.31 -14.55 -8.52
C HIS A 166 -9.45 -14.23 -10.02
N MET A 167 -8.53 -13.49 -10.58
CA MET A 167 -8.45 -13.22 -12.02
C MET A 167 -7.00 -13.36 -12.50
N PRO A 168 -6.77 -13.76 -13.77
CA PRO A 168 -5.42 -14.03 -14.26
C PRO A 168 -4.57 -12.77 -14.38
N LEU A 169 -3.26 -12.93 -14.22
CA LEU A 169 -2.28 -11.84 -14.25
C LEU A 169 -2.36 -10.98 -15.52
N TRP A 170 -2.57 -11.61 -16.71
CA TRP A 170 -2.66 -10.89 -17.97
C TRP A 170 -3.83 -9.89 -18.02
N PHE A 171 -4.98 -10.21 -17.39
CA PHE A 171 -6.12 -9.29 -17.29
C PHE A 171 -5.73 -8.02 -16.53
N TRP A 172 -5.03 -8.17 -15.41
CA TRP A 172 -4.56 -7.05 -14.63
C TRP A 172 -3.52 -6.21 -15.37
N GLN A 173 -2.59 -6.85 -16.09
CA GLN A 173 -1.60 -6.15 -16.90
C GLN A 173 -2.27 -5.29 -17.98
N GLU A 174 -3.29 -5.83 -18.68
CA GLU A 174 -4.06 -5.09 -19.68
C GLU A 174 -4.78 -3.88 -19.04
N LEU A 175 -5.56 -4.14 -17.99
CA LEU A 175 -6.37 -3.10 -17.34
C LEU A 175 -5.50 -2.00 -16.70
N MET A 176 -4.40 -2.37 -16.05
CA MET A 176 -3.51 -1.40 -15.40
C MET A 176 -2.69 -0.60 -16.42
N ALA A 177 -2.36 -1.17 -17.57
CA ALA A 177 -1.73 -0.44 -18.67
C ALA A 177 -2.71 0.61 -19.24
N ASP A 178 -3.99 0.26 -19.41
CA ASP A 178 -5.02 1.21 -19.82
C ASP A 178 -5.20 2.35 -18.80
N MET A 179 -5.24 2.04 -17.51
CA MET A 179 -5.36 3.05 -16.45
C MET A 179 -4.14 3.97 -16.39
N ALA A 180 -2.94 3.45 -16.68
CA ALA A 180 -1.73 4.27 -16.77
C ALA A 180 -1.76 5.27 -17.94
N VAL A 181 -2.51 4.97 -19.00
CA VAL A 181 -2.75 5.92 -20.10
C VAL A 181 -3.73 7.01 -19.68
N VAL A 182 -4.76 6.66 -18.91
CA VAL A 182 -5.76 7.62 -18.42
C VAL A 182 -5.16 8.58 -17.40
N ASN A 183 -4.43 8.04 -16.41
CA ASN A 183 -3.72 8.81 -15.39
C ASN A 183 -2.42 8.07 -14.98
N PRO A 184 -1.25 8.50 -15.45
CA PRO A 184 0.03 7.87 -15.12
C PRO A 184 0.41 7.99 -13.64
N SER A 185 -0.15 8.95 -12.91
CA SER A 185 0.11 9.18 -11.48
C SER A 185 -0.84 8.40 -10.56
N LEU A 186 -1.82 7.68 -11.12
CA LEU A 186 -2.81 6.91 -10.36
C LEU A 186 -2.12 5.83 -9.52
N PHE A 187 -2.23 5.91 -8.19
CA PHE A 187 -1.76 4.83 -7.32
C PHE A 187 -2.75 3.66 -7.35
N ARG A 188 -2.26 2.44 -7.43
CA ARG A 188 -3.08 1.24 -7.57
C ARG A 188 -2.55 0.15 -6.67
N PHE A 189 -3.45 -0.48 -5.91
CA PHE A 189 -3.10 -1.65 -5.10
C PHE A 189 -4.25 -2.64 -5.04
N GLY A 190 -3.90 -3.91 -4.98
CA GLY A 190 -4.83 -5.03 -4.97
C GLY A 190 -4.88 -5.74 -3.64
N GLU A 191 -6.01 -6.36 -3.36
CA GLU A 191 -6.13 -7.31 -2.27
C GLU A 191 -5.82 -8.72 -2.78
N TRP A 192 -4.61 -9.17 -2.55
CA TRP A 192 -4.26 -10.57 -2.61
C TRP A 192 -4.32 -11.14 -1.20
N ILE A 193 -5.46 -11.73 -0.84
CA ILE A 193 -5.68 -12.21 0.54
C ILE A 193 -4.58 -13.19 0.95
N ASN A 194 -4.04 -13.00 2.16
CA ASN A 194 -2.89 -13.74 2.69
C ASN A 194 -1.64 -13.68 1.80
N ALA A 195 -1.41 -12.55 1.11
CA ALA A 195 -0.15 -12.30 0.42
C ALA A 195 1.03 -12.45 1.40
N HIS A 196 2.07 -13.14 0.96
CA HIS A 196 3.25 -13.40 1.78
C HIS A 196 4.50 -13.37 0.91
N PRO A 197 5.64 -12.84 1.37
CA PRO A 197 6.86 -12.79 0.56
C PRO A 197 7.45 -14.16 0.20
N GLU A 198 7.02 -15.24 0.83
CA GLU A 198 7.36 -16.61 0.44
C GLU A 198 6.37 -17.22 -0.58
N ASN A 199 5.22 -16.59 -0.78
CA ASN A 199 4.27 -16.99 -1.81
C ASN A 199 4.68 -16.37 -3.16
N GLU A 200 5.31 -17.19 -4.02
CA GLU A 200 5.83 -16.73 -5.32
C GLU A 200 4.77 -16.08 -6.19
N ARG A 201 3.52 -16.56 -6.17
CA ARG A 201 2.43 -15.99 -6.98
C ARG A 201 2.04 -14.59 -6.52
N SER A 202 1.95 -14.36 -5.21
CA SER A 202 1.63 -13.00 -4.70
C SER A 202 2.78 -12.02 -4.95
N VAL A 203 4.02 -12.48 -4.88
CA VAL A 203 5.21 -11.69 -5.23
C VAL A 203 5.26 -11.38 -6.73
N GLU A 204 5.01 -12.38 -7.58
CA GLU A 204 4.93 -12.20 -9.03
C GLU A 204 3.84 -11.20 -9.40
N PHE A 205 2.67 -11.33 -8.79
CA PHE A 205 1.57 -10.38 -9.00
C PHE A 205 1.98 -8.95 -8.63
N ALA A 206 2.52 -8.72 -7.43
CA ALA A 206 2.98 -7.40 -7.00
C ALA A 206 4.05 -6.81 -7.92
N ASN A 207 4.89 -7.66 -8.51
CA ASN A 207 5.99 -7.25 -9.38
C ASN A 207 5.57 -7.01 -10.84
N GLN A 208 4.49 -7.64 -11.33
CA GLN A 208 4.18 -7.69 -12.76
C GLN A 208 2.79 -7.18 -13.13
N SER A 209 1.83 -7.09 -12.19
CA SER A 209 0.46 -6.68 -12.48
C SER A 209 0.29 -5.20 -12.84
N GLY A 210 1.27 -4.36 -12.52
CA GLY A 210 1.16 -2.91 -12.62
C GLY A 210 0.52 -2.24 -11.41
N MET A 211 0.32 -2.99 -10.31
CA MET A 211 -0.20 -2.47 -9.04
C MET A 211 0.61 -3.01 -7.85
N SER A 212 0.56 -2.31 -6.72
CA SER A 212 1.02 -2.81 -5.43
C SER A 212 -0.01 -3.75 -4.80
N ILE A 213 0.24 -4.24 -3.58
CA ILE A 213 -0.72 -5.08 -2.83
C ILE A 213 -0.80 -4.66 -1.36
N LEU A 214 -1.87 -5.09 -0.69
CA LEU A 214 -1.97 -5.10 0.76
C LEU A 214 -0.93 -6.06 1.36
N ASP A 215 -0.16 -5.58 2.33
CA ASP A 215 0.92 -6.33 2.97
C ASP A 215 0.40 -7.22 4.11
N PHE A 216 -0.22 -8.33 3.76
CA PHE A 216 -0.71 -9.30 4.73
C PHE A 216 0.42 -9.95 5.54
N GLY A 217 1.62 -10.10 4.98
CA GLY A 217 2.78 -10.60 5.71
C GLY A 217 3.12 -9.71 6.90
N PHE A 218 3.23 -8.39 6.67
CA PHE A 218 3.42 -7.40 7.73
C PHE A 218 2.24 -7.41 8.73
N CYS A 219 1.00 -7.42 8.22
CA CYS A 219 -0.20 -7.45 9.04
C CYS A 219 -0.20 -8.62 10.01
N HIS A 220 0.01 -9.82 9.52
CA HIS A 220 0.04 -11.03 10.35
C HIS A 220 1.15 -10.99 11.38
N ALA A 221 2.36 -10.56 11.01
CA ALA A 221 3.49 -10.47 11.94
C ALA A 221 3.23 -9.47 13.07
N VAL A 222 2.63 -8.31 12.79
CA VAL A 222 2.23 -7.33 13.81
C VAL A 222 1.15 -7.91 14.73
N ARG A 223 0.14 -8.58 14.16
CA ARG A 223 -0.94 -9.22 14.94
C ARG A 223 -0.43 -10.34 15.82
N GLU A 224 0.51 -11.15 15.36
CA GLU A 224 1.16 -12.17 16.18
C GLU A 224 1.99 -11.54 17.31
N ALA A 225 2.75 -10.49 17.02
CA ALA A 225 3.62 -9.86 18.02
C ALA A 225 2.83 -9.08 19.08
N LEU A 226 1.90 -8.21 18.68
CA LEU A 226 1.23 -7.24 19.54
C LEU A 226 -0.24 -7.60 19.87
N GLY A 227 -0.89 -8.43 19.06
CA GLY A 227 -2.25 -8.90 19.31
C GLY A 227 -2.28 -10.17 20.14
N LYS A 228 -1.59 -11.21 19.68
CA LYS A 228 -1.62 -12.54 20.32
C LYS A 228 -0.43 -12.78 21.28
N HIS A 229 0.55 -11.87 21.32
CA HIS A 229 1.76 -12.01 22.13
C HIS A 229 2.49 -13.34 21.91
N SER A 230 2.61 -13.76 20.63
CA SER A 230 3.28 -15.01 20.28
C SER A 230 4.74 -15.03 20.74
N GLU A 231 5.30 -16.22 21.02
CA GLU A 231 6.69 -16.39 21.46
C GLU A 231 7.72 -15.88 20.44
N GLY A 232 7.40 -15.88 19.14
CA GLY A 232 8.25 -15.34 18.08
C GLY A 232 8.38 -13.82 18.12
N GLY A 233 7.30 -13.11 18.52
CA GLY A 233 7.28 -11.67 18.70
C GLY A 233 7.81 -10.90 17.48
N PHE A 234 8.70 -9.92 17.72
CA PHE A 234 9.28 -9.11 16.65
C PHE A 234 10.27 -9.85 15.74
N HIS A 235 10.74 -11.04 16.10
CA HIS A 235 11.52 -11.86 15.18
C HIS A 235 10.72 -12.25 13.93
N GLU A 236 9.41 -12.53 14.07
CA GLU A 236 8.56 -12.88 12.92
C GLU A 236 8.37 -11.67 12.00
N LEU A 237 8.21 -10.48 12.56
CA LEU A 237 8.17 -9.26 11.78
C LEU A 237 9.48 -9.04 10.99
N GLN A 238 10.63 -9.20 11.63
CA GLN A 238 11.92 -9.03 10.97
C GLN A 238 12.12 -10.03 9.82
N LYS A 239 11.69 -11.29 9.98
CA LYS A 239 11.74 -12.27 8.89
C LYS A 239 10.97 -11.81 7.64
N ILE A 240 9.79 -11.19 7.83
CA ILE A 240 9.02 -10.63 6.72
C ILE A 240 9.79 -9.49 6.03
N LEU A 241 10.35 -8.56 6.83
CA LEU A 241 11.08 -7.41 6.31
C LEU A 241 12.40 -7.80 5.61
N ASP A 242 13.07 -8.86 6.05
CA ASP A 242 14.27 -9.40 5.40
C ASP A 242 13.99 -9.89 3.97
N LEU A 243 12.73 -10.21 3.67
CA LEU A 243 12.29 -10.66 2.35
C LEU A 243 11.83 -9.51 1.42
N ASP A 244 11.90 -8.25 1.87
CA ASP A 244 11.52 -7.08 1.08
C ASP A 244 12.20 -7.02 -0.30
N GLY A 245 13.42 -7.55 -0.41
CA GLY A 245 14.15 -7.62 -1.68
C GLY A 245 13.48 -8.47 -2.77
N LYS A 246 12.48 -9.29 -2.44
CA LYS A 246 11.68 -10.03 -3.42
C LYS A 246 10.70 -9.13 -4.17
N TYR A 247 10.25 -8.03 -3.56
CA TYR A 247 9.34 -7.08 -4.18
C TYR A 247 10.11 -5.99 -4.94
N HIS A 248 9.64 -5.65 -6.14
CA HIS A 248 10.20 -4.52 -6.89
C HIS A 248 9.84 -3.18 -6.23
N GLY A 249 8.82 -3.12 -5.41
CA GLY A 249 8.35 -1.91 -4.75
C GLY A 249 7.94 -2.14 -3.30
N ALA A 250 8.81 -2.70 -2.45
CA ALA A 250 8.51 -2.94 -1.04
C ALA A 250 8.07 -1.68 -0.28
N THR A 251 8.60 -0.52 -0.64
CA THR A 251 8.20 0.78 -0.07
C THR A 251 6.82 1.26 -0.49
N GLU A 252 6.17 0.56 -1.41
CA GLU A 252 4.81 0.86 -1.88
C GLU A 252 3.78 -0.19 -1.47
N LEU A 253 4.20 -1.27 -0.80
CA LEU A 253 3.26 -2.20 -0.16
C LEU A 253 2.39 -1.44 0.82
N VAL A 254 1.07 -1.66 0.77
CA VAL A 254 0.13 -1.00 1.68
C VAL A 254 0.12 -1.77 2.99
N THR A 255 0.79 -1.22 4.00
CA THR A 255 0.93 -1.84 5.33
C THR A 255 -0.26 -1.53 6.22
N PHE A 256 -0.67 -2.49 7.01
CA PHE A 256 -1.80 -2.38 7.94
C PHE A 256 -1.67 -3.46 9.03
N PHE A 257 -2.48 -3.40 10.09
CA PHE A 257 -2.57 -4.45 11.10
C PHE A 257 -4.03 -4.88 11.39
N GLU A 258 -5.00 -4.14 10.87
CA GLU A 258 -6.42 -4.49 10.89
C GLU A 258 -7.14 -3.83 9.72
N ASN A 259 -8.23 -4.44 9.27
CA ASN A 259 -9.12 -3.92 8.25
C ASN A 259 -10.56 -4.38 8.49
N HIS A 260 -11.45 -4.13 7.53
CA HIS A 260 -12.87 -4.46 7.61
C HIS A 260 -13.22 -5.95 7.43
N ASP A 261 -12.23 -6.82 7.14
CA ASP A 261 -12.41 -8.25 6.88
C ASP A 261 -11.80 -9.15 7.96
N MET A 262 -11.39 -8.56 9.07
CA MET A 262 -10.80 -9.30 10.19
C MET A 262 -11.16 -8.69 11.55
N PRO A 263 -11.10 -9.45 12.64
CA PRO A 263 -11.27 -8.92 13.99
C PRO A 263 -10.28 -7.78 14.27
N ARG A 264 -10.72 -6.80 15.06
CA ARG A 264 -9.85 -5.72 15.53
C ARG A 264 -8.63 -6.28 16.26
N LEU A 265 -7.54 -5.53 16.33
CA LEU A 265 -6.33 -5.95 17.05
C LEU A 265 -6.64 -6.22 18.53
N GLN A 266 -7.46 -5.38 19.15
CA GLN A 266 -7.89 -5.55 20.54
C GLN A 266 -8.80 -6.76 20.73
N SER A 267 -9.65 -7.10 19.77
CA SER A 267 -10.51 -8.30 19.83
C SER A 267 -9.74 -9.62 19.80
N ILE A 268 -8.45 -9.59 19.43
CA ILE A 268 -7.57 -10.78 19.49
C ILE A 268 -6.60 -10.79 20.66
N GLY A 269 -6.74 -9.85 21.61
CA GLY A 269 -6.00 -9.84 22.86
C GLY A 269 -5.10 -8.63 23.12
N ALA A 270 -4.94 -7.70 22.17
CA ALA A 270 -4.15 -6.49 22.37
C ALA A 270 -4.81 -5.56 23.42
N SER A 271 -3.98 -4.97 24.27
CA SER A 271 -4.34 -3.84 25.12
C SER A 271 -4.36 -2.53 24.32
N ASP A 272 -4.89 -1.45 24.92
CA ASP A 272 -4.77 -0.09 24.36
C ASP A 272 -3.30 0.26 24.05
N ARG A 273 -2.40 -0.14 24.95
CA ARG A 273 -0.97 0.13 24.80
C ARG A 273 -0.35 -0.67 23.65
N ASP A 274 -0.75 -1.91 23.44
CA ASP A 274 -0.30 -2.71 22.29
C ASP A 274 -0.78 -2.08 20.97
N LEU A 275 -2.01 -1.56 20.93
CA LEU A 275 -2.52 -0.81 19.77
C LEU A 275 -1.69 0.45 19.50
N GLU A 276 -1.32 1.20 20.54
CA GLU A 276 -0.45 2.37 20.41
C GLU A 276 0.94 1.99 19.86
N LEU A 277 1.54 0.90 20.34
CA LEU A 277 2.79 0.37 19.80
C LEU A 277 2.66 -0.08 18.33
N ALA A 278 1.52 -0.67 17.97
CA ALA A 278 1.23 -1.05 16.58
C ALA A 278 1.09 0.18 15.67
N LEU A 279 0.46 1.25 16.14
CA LEU A 279 0.35 2.53 15.42
C LEU A 279 1.73 3.17 15.20
N ILE A 280 2.57 3.20 16.23
CA ILE A 280 3.95 3.72 16.13
C ILE A 280 4.73 2.90 15.08
N LEU A 281 4.69 1.58 15.20
CA LEU A 281 5.35 0.67 14.26
C LEU A 281 4.85 0.88 12.82
N LEU A 282 3.53 0.91 12.61
CA LEU A 282 2.92 1.06 11.29
C LEU A 282 3.35 2.37 10.62
N ILE A 283 3.24 3.50 11.32
CA ILE A 283 3.48 4.82 10.73
C ILE A 283 4.98 5.05 10.47
N THR A 284 5.87 4.46 11.27
CA THR A 284 7.32 4.61 11.12
C THR A 284 7.97 3.56 10.22
N SER A 285 7.31 2.44 9.95
CA SER A 285 7.81 1.39 9.06
C SER A 285 7.80 1.79 7.58
N ARG A 286 8.48 0.96 6.76
CA ARG A 286 8.41 1.05 5.30
C ARG A 286 7.01 0.71 4.80
N GLY A 287 6.68 1.10 3.58
CA GLY A 287 5.37 0.91 2.97
C GLY A 287 4.46 2.13 3.10
N VAL A 288 3.23 1.99 2.65
CA VAL A 288 2.17 3.01 2.73
C VAL A 288 1.24 2.63 3.88
N PRO A 289 1.26 3.33 5.03
CA PRO A 289 0.47 2.96 6.18
C PRO A 289 -1.02 3.17 5.92
N CYS A 290 -1.82 2.15 6.19
CA CYS A 290 -3.27 2.19 6.15
C CYS A 290 -3.84 2.01 7.55
N LEU A 291 -4.51 3.04 8.05
CA LEU A 291 -5.19 3.04 9.34
C LEU A 291 -6.67 2.72 9.13
N TYR A 292 -7.17 1.74 9.86
CA TYR A 292 -8.59 1.44 9.84
C TYR A 292 -9.35 2.35 10.79
N TYR A 293 -10.53 2.87 10.36
CA TYR A 293 -11.32 3.81 11.16
C TYR A 293 -11.61 3.25 12.56
N GLY A 294 -11.57 4.11 13.54
CA GLY A 294 -11.86 3.76 14.94
C GLY A 294 -10.67 3.26 15.73
N CYS A 295 -9.55 2.81 15.10
CA CYS A 295 -8.35 2.45 15.86
C CYS A 295 -7.82 3.65 16.68
N GLU A 296 -8.01 4.87 16.20
CA GLU A 296 -7.70 6.11 16.91
C GLU A 296 -8.63 6.36 18.13
N GLN A 297 -9.72 5.62 18.25
CA GLN A 297 -10.68 5.66 19.35
C GLN A 297 -10.70 4.37 20.17
N TYR A 298 -9.76 3.44 19.93
CA TYR A 298 -9.73 2.10 20.55
C TYR A 298 -11.03 1.32 20.33
N LEU A 299 -11.64 1.52 19.14
CA LEU A 299 -12.95 0.98 18.81
C LEU A 299 -12.85 -0.51 18.47
N HIS A 300 -13.47 -1.36 19.26
CA HIS A 300 -13.59 -2.80 19.01
C HIS A 300 -14.93 -3.34 19.57
N ASP A 301 -15.35 -4.49 19.11
CA ASP A 301 -16.47 -5.24 19.64
C ASP A 301 -16.09 -6.73 19.61
N ASP A 302 -16.04 -7.34 20.77
CA ASP A 302 -15.55 -8.72 20.97
C ASP A 302 -16.65 -9.78 20.83
N THR A 303 -17.86 -9.37 20.46
CA THR A 303 -18.97 -10.28 20.20
C THR A 303 -18.56 -11.27 19.10
N ASP A 304 -18.83 -12.55 19.33
CA ASP A 304 -18.44 -13.65 18.45
C ASP A 304 -16.96 -13.64 18.02
N GLY A 305 -16.04 -13.16 18.91
CA GLY A 305 -14.62 -13.04 18.65
C GLY A 305 -14.24 -11.84 17.78
N GLY A 306 -15.16 -10.90 17.59
CA GLY A 306 -14.93 -9.71 16.77
C GLY A 306 -14.99 -9.96 15.27
N ASP A 307 -15.53 -11.09 14.81
CA ASP A 307 -15.76 -11.37 13.39
C ASP A 307 -16.88 -10.50 12.80
N ASP A 308 -17.04 -10.51 11.48
CA ASP A 308 -18.09 -9.76 10.79
C ASP A 308 -19.51 -10.12 11.31
N PRO A 309 -20.36 -9.15 11.66
CA PRO A 309 -20.26 -7.70 11.44
C PRO A 309 -19.62 -6.90 12.60
N TYR A 310 -19.13 -7.53 13.65
CA TYR A 310 -18.67 -6.89 14.89
C TYR A 310 -17.29 -6.21 14.73
N ASN A 311 -16.51 -6.57 13.71
CA ASN A 311 -15.29 -5.84 13.30
C ASN A 311 -15.57 -4.45 12.71
N ARG A 312 -16.84 -4.11 12.42
CA ARG A 312 -17.31 -2.84 11.83
C ARG A 312 -18.28 -2.07 12.74
N PRO A 313 -17.97 -1.90 14.05
CA PRO A 313 -18.87 -1.18 14.94
C PRO A 313 -19.01 0.29 14.51
N MET A 314 -20.20 0.86 14.75
CA MET A 314 -20.46 2.27 14.48
C MET A 314 -19.68 3.15 15.47
N MET A 315 -18.94 4.13 14.97
CA MET A 315 -18.27 5.12 15.79
C MET A 315 -19.31 6.12 16.32
N ALA A 316 -19.70 5.95 17.58
CA ALA A 316 -20.74 6.76 18.22
C ALA A 316 -20.19 7.98 18.96
N HIS A 317 -18.91 7.96 19.35
CA HIS A 317 -18.26 8.99 20.15
C HIS A 317 -16.90 9.32 19.58
N TRP A 318 -16.44 10.54 19.84
CA TRP A 318 -15.14 11.03 19.46
C TRP A 318 -14.49 11.73 20.66
N GLU A 319 -13.39 11.18 21.15
CA GLU A 319 -12.66 11.70 22.28
C GLU A 319 -11.18 11.96 21.92
N PRO A 320 -10.52 12.94 22.54
CA PRO A 320 -9.09 13.14 22.35
C PRO A 320 -8.32 12.02 23.05
N THR A 321 -7.85 11.05 22.30
CA THR A 321 -7.13 9.86 22.79
C THR A 321 -5.61 10.00 22.63
N GLU A 322 -4.85 9.13 23.32
CA GLU A 322 -3.40 9.03 23.10
C GLU A 322 -3.10 8.53 21.67
N ALA A 323 -3.90 7.61 21.12
CA ALA A 323 -3.74 7.15 19.75
C ALA A 323 -3.84 8.30 18.73
N ILE A 324 -4.82 9.22 18.87
CA ILE A 324 -4.91 10.43 18.03
C ILE A 324 -3.64 11.28 18.14
N ARG A 325 -3.14 11.49 19.36
CA ARG A 325 -1.92 12.28 19.59
C ARG A 325 -0.71 11.66 18.88
N LEU A 326 -0.52 10.35 19.03
CA LEU A 326 0.56 9.60 18.39
C LEU A 326 0.46 9.64 16.86
N ILE A 327 -0.73 9.40 16.30
CA ILE A 327 -0.98 9.48 14.86
C ILE A 327 -0.62 10.88 14.34
N GLY A 328 -1.08 11.95 15.02
CA GLY A 328 -0.81 13.32 14.61
C GLY A 328 0.68 13.65 14.56
N ILE A 329 1.44 13.28 15.59
CA ILE A 329 2.89 13.51 15.66
C ILE A 329 3.62 12.72 14.55
N LEU A 330 3.33 11.43 14.44
CA LEU A 330 4.06 10.53 13.56
C LEU A 330 3.69 10.72 12.08
N ALA A 331 2.43 11.04 11.77
CA ALA A 331 2.01 11.40 10.42
C ALA A 331 2.66 12.70 9.96
N GLY A 332 2.74 13.71 10.86
CA GLY A 332 3.47 14.95 10.59
C GLY A 332 4.96 14.69 10.34
N GLU A 333 5.61 13.88 11.19
CA GLU A 333 7.01 13.52 10.95
C GLU A 333 7.19 12.73 9.65
N ARG A 334 6.30 11.79 9.34
CA ARG A 334 6.35 11.03 8.08
C ARG A 334 6.20 11.94 6.86
N HIS A 335 5.36 12.96 6.95
CA HIS A 335 5.20 13.95 5.88
C HIS A 335 6.48 14.76 5.62
N ASP A 336 7.20 15.12 6.68
CA ASP A 336 8.35 16.04 6.60
C ASP A 336 9.71 15.32 6.53
N ASN A 337 9.79 14.03 6.82
CA ASN A 337 11.03 13.26 6.92
C ASN A 337 11.20 12.24 5.79
N GLN A 338 12.09 12.52 4.85
CA GLN A 338 12.36 11.65 3.71
C GLN A 338 12.82 10.24 4.10
N ALA A 339 13.46 10.05 5.27
CA ALA A 339 13.84 8.72 5.74
C ALA A 339 12.63 7.83 5.97
N ILE A 340 11.54 8.38 6.52
CA ILE A 340 10.30 7.62 6.76
C ILE A 340 9.54 7.42 5.46
N GLN A 341 9.55 8.40 4.55
CA GLN A 341 8.85 8.33 3.26
C GLN A 341 9.48 7.29 2.31
N TRP A 342 10.79 7.41 2.07
CA TRP A 342 11.51 6.74 0.98
C TRP A 342 12.61 5.80 1.44
N GLY A 343 13.12 6.00 2.66
CA GLY A 343 14.32 5.35 3.15
C GLY A 343 14.16 3.85 3.39
N GLY A 344 15.28 3.16 3.42
CA GLY A 344 15.38 1.78 3.87
C GLY A 344 15.05 1.63 5.36
N GLN A 345 14.65 0.43 5.75
CA GLN A 345 14.42 0.04 7.14
C GLN A 345 15.49 -0.97 7.57
N TRP A 346 16.32 -0.58 8.52
CA TRP A 346 17.49 -1.34 8.92
C TRP A 346 17.40 -1.73 10.39
N PRO A 347 17.31 -3.03 10.71
CA PRO A 347 17.27 -3.47 12.10
C PRO A 347 18.58 -3.14 12.80
N LYS A 348 18.49 -2.68 14.05
CA LYS A 348 19.63 -2.42 14.95
C LYS A 348 19.63 -3.37 16.14
N PHE A 349 18.45 -3.75 16.60
CA PHE A 349 18.28 -4.79 17.60
C PHE A 349 16.91 -5.46 17.44
N VAL A 350 16.85 -6.78 17.56
CA VAL A 350 15.60 -7.55 17.49
C VAL A 350 15.64 -8.69 18.49
N ASP A 351 14.66 -8.74 19.37
CA ASP A 351 14.28 -9.95 20.11
C ASP A 351 12.75 -10.11 20.12
N ALA A 352 12.22 -11.05 20.86
CA ALA A 352 10.78 -11.30 20.87
C ALA A 352 9.97 -10.09 21.36
N ASP A 353 10.54 -9.30 22.28
CA ASP A 353 9.84 -8.19 22.96
C ASP A 353 10.31 -6.81 22.53
N CYS A 354 11.50 -6.69 21.97
CA CYS A 354 12.08 -5.40 21.63
C CYS A 354 12.51 -5.35 20.17
N TYR A 355 12.16 -4.24 19.50
CA TYR A 355 12.54 -3.96 18.14
C TYR A 355 13.12 -2.56 18.02
N VAL A 356 14.38 -2.48 17.57
CA VAL A 356 15.05 -1.21 17.27
C VAL A 356 15.42 -1.19 15.79
N PHE A 357 14.99 -0.16 15.10
CA PHE A 357 15.32 -0.01 13.67
C PHE A 357 15.59 1.44 13.30
N LEU A 358 16.38 1.61 12.25
CA LEU A 358 16.69 2.88 11.63
C LEU A 358 16.00 2.98 10.26
N ARG A 359 15.28 4.08 10.03
CA ARG A 359 14.92 4.53 8.69
C ARG A 359 15.99 5.52 8.22
N ARG A 360 16.49 5.33 7.03
CA ARG A 360 17.57 6.17 6.48
C ARG A 360 17.34 6.49 5.01
N TYR A 361 17.47 7.78 4.68
CA TYR A 361 17.54 8.28 3.31
C TYR A 361 18.40 9.53 3.28
N ARG A 362 19.51 9.51 2.52
CA ARG A 362 20.52 10.59 2.52
C ARG A 362 20.91 10.99 3.95
N ASP A 363 20.72 12.27 4.31
CA ASP A 363 21.01 12.79 5.65
C ASP A 363 19.81 12.70 6.61
N SER A 364 18.64 12.34 6.10
CA SER A 364 17.45 12.12 6.93
C SER A 364 17.54 10.79 7.68
N ARG A 365 17.14 10.81 8.95
CA ARG A 365 17.13 9.63 9.84
C ARG A 365 15.86 9.61 10.67
N CYS A 366 15.37 8.41 10.96
CA CYS A 366 14.39 8.18 12.02
C CYS A 366 14.76 6.88 12.73
N LEU A 367 15.08 6.99 14.00
CA LEU A 367 15.47 5.88 14.87
C LEU A 367 14.31 5.56 15.79
N VAL A 368 13.84 4.33 15.72
CA VAL A 368 12.63 3.85 16.40
C VAL A 368 13.00 2.72 17.35
N PHE A 369 12.53 2.84 18.59
CA PHE A 369 12.66 1.83 19.62
C PHE A 369 11.26 1.43 20.08
N ILE A 370 10.97 0.14 20.13
CA ILE A 370 9.69 -0.42 20.59
C ILE A 370 9.98 -1.55 21.55
N ASN A 371 9.40 -1.52 22.75
CA ASN A 371 9.45 -2.58 23.75
C ASN A 371 8.01 -2.94 24.17
N LYS A 372 7.57 -4.15 23.85
CA LYS A 372 6.26 -4.66 24.29
C LYS A 372 6.33 -5.44 25.60
N GLY A 373 7.54 -5.74 26.06
CA GLY A 373 7.84 -6.54 27.25
C GLY A 373 8.08 -5.70 28.51
N PRO A 374 8.63 -6.32 29.56
CA PRO A 374 8.94 -5.65 30.83
C PRO A 374 9.99 -4.54 30.65
N ALA A 375 10.10 -3.70 31.68
CA ALA A 375 11.13 -2.66 31.74
C ALA A 375 12.53 -3.25 31.64
N ARG A 376 13.39 -2.63 30.81
CA ARG A 376 14.76 -3.09 30.56
C ARG A 376 15.72 -1.97 30.20
N GLU A 377 17.01 -2.20 30.44
CA GLU A 377 18.07 -1.38 29.86
C GLU A 377 18.66 -2.11 28.65
N LEU A 378 18.92 -1.38 27.59
CA LEU A 378 19.52 -1.89 26.36
C LEU A 378 20.61 -0.96 25.86
N GLU A 379 21.79 -1.51 25.60
CA GLU A 379 22.82 -0.85 24.81
C GLU A 379 22.69 -1.30 23.35
N VAL A 380 22.61 -0.33 22.44
CA VAL A 380 22.51 -0.57 20.99
C VAL A 380 23.65 0.14 20.29
N ASP A 381 24.35 -0.59 19.45
CA ASP A 381 25.46 -0.10 18.63
C ASP A 381 25.09 0.09 17.15
N ASN A 382 26.03 0.58 16.37
CA ASN A 382 25.88 0.76 14.91
C ASN A 382 24.61 1.52 14.52
N LEU A 383 24.25 2.53 15.31
CA LEU A 383 22.99 3.27 15.11
C LEU A 383 22.97 4.11 13.84
N GLU A 384 24.12 4.47 13.25
CA GLU A 384 24.21 5.35 12.07
C GLU A 384 23.36 6.63 12.21
N PHE A 385 23.32 7.15 13.43
CA PHE A 385 22.60 8.33 13.82
C PHE A 385 23.59 9.38 14.33
N PRO A 386 23.36 10.69 14.12
CA PRO A 386 24.33 11.71 14.54
C PRO A 386 24.66 11.64 16.02
N ASP A 387 25.94 11.87 16.36
CA ASP A 387 26.38 12.00 17.74
C ASP A 387 25.75 13.23 18.41
N GLY A 388 25.39 13.12 19.67
CA GLY A 388 24.79 14.19 20.45
C GLY A 388 23.63 13.75 21.33
N GLU A 389 22.91 14.74 21.87
CA GLU A 389 21.69 14.54 22.64
C GLU A 389 20.47 14.77 21.72
N HIS A 390 19.55 13.80 21.69
CA HIS A 390 18.34 13.84 20.87
C HIS A 390 17.10 13.69 21.74
N ALA A 391 16.07 14.48 21.44
CA ALA A 391 14.79 14.41 22.13
C ALA A 391 13.81 13.47 21.39
N CYS A 392 13.12 12.63 22.14
CA CYS A 392 12.07 11.77 21.66
C CYS A 392 10.87 12.61 21.18
N LEU A 393 10.34 12.30 20.00
CA LEU A 393 9.17 13.00 19.44
C LEU A 393 7.90 12.76 20.25
N LEU A 394 7.81 11.61 20.95
CA LEU A 394 6.58 11.19 21.61
C LEU A 394 6.38 11.84 22.97
N ASP A 395 7.46 12.03 23.75
CA ASP A 395 7.40 12.45 25.15
C ASP A 395 8.50 13.46 25.56
N GLY A 396 9.42 13.80 24.64
CA GLY A 396 10.53 14.72 24.91
C GLY A 396 11.66 14.11 25.75
N SER A 397 11.61 12.83 26.11
CA SER A 397 12.70 12.12 26.76
C SER A 397 13.97 12.16 25.91
N LYS A 398 15.15 12.07 26.52
CA LYS A 398 16.41 12.30 25.81
C LYS A 398 17.27 11.06 25.75
N ILE A 399 17.95 10.89 24.62
CA ILE A 399 18.97 9.87 24.40
C ILE A 399 20.30 10.55 24.02
N GLY A 400 21.39 10.08 24.58
CA GLY A 400 22.74 10.48 24.17
C GLY A 400 23.36 9.41 23.27
N ILE A 401 23.80 9.83 22.06
CA ILE A 401 24.47 8.92 21.11
C ILE A 401 25.93 9.35 20.99
N ARG A 402 26.85 8.39 21.08
CA ARG A 402 28.29 8.60 20.89
C ARG A 402 28.89 7.47 20.06
N ASN A 403 29.56 7.83 18.97
CA ASN A 403 30.19 6.87 18.04
C ASN A 403 29.20 5.78 17.58
N GLY A 404 27.94 6.16 17.38
CA GLY A 404 26.87 5.26 16.96
C GLY A 404 26.39 4.30 18.04
N VAL A 405 26.69 4.55 19.32
CA VAL A 405 26.27 3.73 20.47
C VAL A 405 25.36 4.57 21.38
N ALA A 406 24.30 3.94 21.87
CA ALA A 406 23.44 4.51 22.91
C ALA A 406 22.98 3.46 23.90
N THR A 407 22.86 3.87 25.17
CA THR A 407 22.18 3.07 26.21
C THR A 407 20.83 3.73 26.49
N ILE A 408 19.76 2.96 26.42
CA ILE A 408 18.41 3.42 26.65
C ILE A 408 17.74 2.62 27.77
N GLN A 409 17.01 3.32 28.62
CA GLN A 409 16.13 2.74 29.62
C GLN A 409 14.73 2.64 29.03
N PHE A 410 14.25 1.41 28.85
CA PHE A 410 12.89 1.16 28.41
C PHE A 410 11.98 0.96 29.62
N PRO A 411 10.95 1.78 29.82
CA PRO A 411 9.82 1.37 30.62
C PRO A 411 9.13 0.13 30.02
N GLU A 412 8.35 -0.54 30.83
CA GLU A 412 7.44 -1.60 30.36
C GLU A 412 6.52 -1.03 29.26
N GLN A 413 6.30 -1.78 28.20
CA GLN A 413 5.42 -1.44 27.07
C GLN A 413 5.60 0.02 26.58
N SER A 414 6.79 0.34 26.13
CA SER A 414 7.17 1.71 25.74
C SER A 414 7.74 1.79 24.32
N ALA A 415 7.71 2.99 23.77
CA ALA A 415 8.37 3.31 22.52
C ALA A 415 9.02 4.68 22.55
N HIS A 416 10.12 4.84 21.80
CA HIS A 416 10.79 6.12 21.59
C HIS A 416 11.09 6.30 20.10
N VAL A 417 10.89 7.51 19.61
CA VAL A 417 11.13 7.87 18.20
C VAL A 417 12.00 9.13 18.17
N PHE A 418 13.16 9.02 17.54
CA PHE A 418 14.09 10.12 17.34
C PHE A 418 14.26 10.41 15.87
N ALA A 419 14.23 11.66 15.46
CA ALA A 419 14.31 12.03 14.06
C ALA A 419 15.31 13.14 13.80
N VAL A 420 15.96 13.04 12.62
CA VAL A 420 16.76 14.12 12.03
C VAL A 420 16.29 14.28 10.60
N ARG A 421 15.94 15.50 10.23
CA ARG A 421 15.51 15.84 8.87
C ARG A 421 16.70 16.38 8.11
N GLY A 422 17.00 15.77 6.97
CA GLY A 422 17.99 16.26 6.00
C GLY A 422 17.40 17.33 5.08
N GLU A 423 18.23 17.82 4.18
CA GLU A 423 17.78 18.75 3.14
C GLU A 423 16.85 18.06 2.15
N VAL A 424 15.75 18.71 1.82
CA VAL A 424 14.79 18.27 0.80
C VAL A 424 15.26 18.74 -0.57
N VAL A 425 15.10 17.93 -1.59
CA VAL A 425 15.35 18.33 -2.98
C VAL A 425 14.30 19.39 -3.38
N ASP A 426 14.72 20.64 -3.46
CA ASP A 426 13.89 21.75 -3.92
C ASP A 426 13.96 21.86 -5.44
N SER A 427 13.01 21.23 -6.13
CA SER A 427 12.90 21.26 -7.58
C SER A 427 11.43 21.11 -7.98
N LYS A 428 11.05 21.79 -9.09
CA LYS A 428 9.71 21.66 -9.66
C LYS A 428 9.55 20.37 -10.46
N VAL A 429 10.64 19.80 -10.92
CA VAL A 429 10.67 18.58 -11.73
C VAL A 429 11.54 17.54 -11.05
N ILE A 430 10.91 16.56 -10.41
CA ILE A 430 11.60 15.48 -9.71
C ILE A 430 11.20 14.15 -10.34
N VAL A 431 12.20 13.40 -10.82
CA VAL A 431 12.01 12.01 -11.21
C VAL A 431 12.52 11.11 -10.08
N ARG A 432 11.61 10.37 -9.48
CA ARG A 432 11.93 9.34 -8.48
C ARG A 432 12.34 8.08 -9.22
N LEU A 433 13.64 7.89 -9.37
CA LEU A 433 14.22 6.72 -9.99
C LEU A 433 14.32 5.58 -8.98
N GLN A 434 13.81 4.43 -9.36
CA GLN A 434 13.96 3.17 -8.62
C GLN A 434 14.56 2.13 -9.55
N VAL A 435 15.62 1.44 -9.10
CA VAL A 435 16.21 0.33 -9.85
C VAL A 435 16.34 -0.90 -8.98
N ASN A 436 15.94 -2.05 -9.55
CA ASN A 436 15.98 -3.35 -8.90
C ASN A 436 16.99 -4.29 -9.58
N GLY A 437 17.51 -5.26 -8.83
CA GLY A 437 18.33 -6.35 -9.36
C GLY A 437 19.77 -5.95 -9.71
N ALA A 438 20.24 -4.80 -9.25
CA ALA A 438 21.65 -4.45 -9.39
C ALA A 438 22.52 -5.40 -8.54
N PRO A 439 23.57 -6.03 -9.12
CA PRO A 439 24.38 -7.05 -8.44
C PRO A 439 25.40 -6.43 -7.48
N THR A 440 24.93 -5.59 -6.56
CA THR A 440 25.75 -4.86 -5.60
C THR A 440 26.15 -5.74 -4.41
N GLN A 441 27.32 -5.45 -3.85
CA GLN A 441 27.86 -6.05 -2.63
C GLN A 441 27.88 -4.99 -1.50
N PRO A 442 27.98 -5.39 -0.24
CA PRO A 442 28.14 -4.44 0.86
C PRO A 442 29.28 -3.46 0.62
N GLY A 443 29.00 -2.15 0.69
CA GLY A 443 29.93 -1.08 0.43
C GLY A 443 29.90 -0.53 -1.01
N ASP A 444 29.25 -1.23 -1.95
CA ASP A 444 29.06 -0.69 -3.30
C ASP A 444 28.11 0.52 -3.29
N ARG A 445 28.33 1.43 -4.25
CA ARG A 445 27.43 2.55 -4.54
C ARG A 445 26.86 2.39 -5.94
N LEU A 446 25.56 2.62 -6.07
CA LEU A 446 24.88 2.64 -7.36
C LEU A 446 24.57 4.09 -7.74
N ALA A 447 24.90 4.45 -8.98
CA ALA A 447 24.59 5.77 -9.51
C ALA A 447 23.98 5.71 -10.91
N VAL A 448 23.34 6.79 -11.32
CA VAL A 448 22.84 7.00 -12.67
C VAL A 448 23.66 8.10 -13.38
N ILE A 449 24.04 7.86 -14.64
CA ILE A 449 24.73 8.81 -15.50
C ILE A 449 23.96 9.00 -16.81
N GLY A 450 24.01 10.17 -17.39
CA GLY A 450 23.26 10.47 -18.62
C GLY A 450 23.79 11.63 -19.44
N ASP A 451 23.07 11.96 -20.52
CA ASP A 451 23.43 13.01 -21.47
C ASP A 451 22.86 14.39 -21.12
N CYS A 452 22.58 14.62 -19.84
CA CYS A 452 22.13 15.92 -19.34
C CYS A 452 22.96 16.37 -18.13
N PRO A 453 22.93 17.67 -17.77
CA PRO A 453 23.70 18.20 -16.65
C PRO A 453 23.37 17.51 -15.30
N GLU A 454 22.11 17.21 -15.04
CA GLU A 454 21.64 16.59 -13.79
C GLU A 454 22.15 15.15 -13.60
N LEU A 455 22.56 14.51 -14.70
CA LEU A 455 23.18 13.18 -14.71
C LEU A 455 24.65 13.20 -15.13
N GLY A 456 25.32 14.36 -14.97
CA GLY A 456 26.77 14.56 -15.15
C GLY A 456 27.27 14.51 -16.57
N ASN A 457 26.44 14.63 -17.62
CA ASN A 457 26.89 14.63 -19.04
C ASN A 457 27.84 13.46 -19.37
N TRP A 458 27.58 12.26 -18.86
CA TRP A 458 28.40 11.05 -18.95
C TRP A 458 29.74 11.10 -18.19
N ASP A 459 30.01 12.13 -17.37
CA ASP A 459 31.17 12.14 -16.47
C ASP A 459 30.84 11.30 -15.21
N LEU A 460 31.62 10.26 -15.00
CA LEU A 460 31.43 9.35 -13.85
C LEU A 460 31.62 10.02 -12.48
N ARG A 461 32.37 11.15 -12.46
CA ARG A 461 32.60 11.91 -11.22
C ARG A 461 31.39 12.73 -10.80
N GLU A 462 30.51 13.03 -11.77
CA GLU A 462 29.28 13.80 -11.59
C GLU A 462 28.04 12.90 -11.65
N ALA A 463 28.23 11.57 -11.49
CA ALA A 463 27.14 10.61 -11.48
C ALA A 463 26.21 10.85 -10.29
N TYR A 464 24.91 10.77 -10.50
CA TYR A 464 23.92 10.95 -9.44
C TYR A 464 23.76 9.67 -8.63
N GLU A 465 24.15 9.70 -7.36
CA GLU A 465 24.11 8.54 -6.48
C GLU A 465 22.67 8.23 -6.01
N LEU A 466 22.34 6.95 -5.97
CA LEU A 466 21.10 6.41 -5.44
C LEU A 466 21.33 5.80 -4.06
N GLU A 467 20.29 5.77 -3.24
CA GLU A 467 20.31 5.16 -1.91
C GLU A 467 19.83 3.71 -1.96
N CYS A 468 20.54 2.83 -1.26
CA CYS A 468 20.11 1.46 -1.04
C CYS A 468 18.96 1.46 -0.01
N VAL A 469 17.77 0.99 -0.41
CA VAL A 469 16.58 0.95 0.46
C VAL A 469 16.27 -0.45 0.98
N ASN A 470 16.73 -1.49 0.29
CA ASN A 470 16.75 -2.88 0.75
C ASN A 470 17.74 -3.70 -0.06
N SER A 471 17.84 -5.00 0.17
CA SER A 471 18.81 -5.90 -0.47
C SER A 471 18.76 -5.94 -2.01
N ASN A 472 17.72 -5.41 -2.63
CA ASN A 472 17.50 -5.49 -4.09
C ASN A 472 17.08 -4.17 -4.74
N THR A 473 16.85 -3.11 -3.96
CA THR A 473 16.25 -1.87 -4.45
C THR A 473 17.11 -0.67 -4.11
N TRP A 474 17.38 0.14 -5.14
CA TRP A 474 18.03 1.45 -5.04
C TRP A 474 17.05 2.53 -5.47
N PHE A 475 17.10 3.68 -4.81
CA PHE A 475 16.14 4.76 -5.01
C PHE A 475 16.81 6.13 -4.93
N GLY A 476 16.32 7.09 -5.72
CA GLY A 476 16.78 8.49 -5.65
C GLY A 476 15.78 9.46 -6.26
N GLU A 477 15.68 10.63 -5.67
CA GLU A 477 14.92 11.77 -6.18
C GLU A 477 15.87 12.65 -7.00
N VAL A 478 15.78 12.55 -8.32
CA VAL A 478 16.66 13.30 -9.25
C VAL A 478 15.94 14.57 -9.71
N PRO A 479 16.47 15.76 -9.40
CA PRO A 479 15.94 17.01 -9.93
C PRO A 479 16.32 17.17 -11.41
N PHE A 480 15.36 17.51 -12.27
CA PHE A 480 15.57 17.72 -13.70
C PHE A 480 15.15 19.13 -14.14
N ASP A 481 15.62 20.16 -13.45
CA ASP A 481 15.18 21.55 -13.69
C ASP A 481 15.50 22.05 -15.09
N THR A 482 16.65 21.66 -15.67
CA THR A 482 17.07 22.10 -16.99
C THR A 482 16.66 21.16 -18.12
N SER A 483 16.29 19.92 -17.80
CA SER A 483 15.94 18.88 -18.78
C SER A 483 14.44 18.60 -18.86
N ALA A 484 13.61 19.38 -18.16
CA ALA A 484 12.14 19.24 -18.21
C ALA A 484 11.60 19.29 -19.65
N GLY A 485 10.71 18.36 -20.00
CA GLY A 485 10.13 18.25 -21.34
C GLY A 485 11.07 17.67 -22.41
N HIS A 486 12.32 17.32 -22.06
CA HIS A 486 13.30 16.79 -23.00
C HIS A 486 13.56 15.29 -22.81
N PRO A 487 13.87 14.55 -23.89
CA PRO A 487 14.31 13.16 -23.77
C PRO A 487 15.76 13.09 -23.29
N VAL A 488 16.00 12.31 -22.24
CA VAL A 488 17.32 12.07 -21.63
C VAL A 488 17.73 10.62 -21.85
N GLY A 489 18.98 10.41 -22.30
CA GLY A 489 19.61 9.10 -22.37
C GLY A 489 20.44 8.84 -21.12
N TYR A 490 20.32 7.67 -20.49
CA TYR A 490 21.01 7.35 -19.24
C TYR A 490 21.40 5.88 -19.12
N LYS A 491 22.25 5.57 -18.12
CA LYS A 491 22.68 4.23 -17.70
C LYS A 491 22.95 4.20 -16.20
N TYR A 492 22.90 3.02 -15.63
CA TYR A 492 23.31 2.78 -14.25
C TYR A 492 24.76 2.31 -14.17
N VAL A 493 25.44 2.65 -13.07
CA VAL A 493 26.85 2.32 -12.80
C VAL A 493 27.01 1.95 -11.34
N ILE A 494 27.68 0.82 -11.08
CA ILE A 494 28.11 0.40 -9.74
C ILE A 494 29.56 0.81 -9.54
N PHE A 495 29.84 1.45 -8.41
CA PHE A 495 31.16 1.79 -7.92
C PHE A 495 31.51 0.89 -6.75
N SER A 496 32.59 0.10 -6.87
CA SER A 496 33.12 -0.71 -5.78
C SER A 496 33.93 0.14 -4.80
N PRO A 497 33.97 -0.22 -3.50
CA PRO A 497 34.91 0.38 -2.56
C PRO A 497 36.38 0.04 -2.87
N ASP A 498 36.66 -1.00 -3.65
CA ASP A 498 38.01 -1.29 -4.17
C ASP A 498 38.37 -0.29 -5.28
N GLU A 499 39.25 0.65 -4.97
CA GLU A 499 39.71 1.67 -5.92
C GLU A 499 40.38 1.09 -7.20
N ASN A 500 40.83 -0.17 -7.14
CA ASN A 500 41.39 -0.85 -8.31
C ASN A 500 40.32 -1.50 -9.19
N ALA A 501 39.12 -1.69 -8.69
CA ALA A 501 37.99 -2.16 -9.47
C ALA A 501 37.40 -1.00 -10.28
N GLY A 502 37.47 -1.07 -11.59
CA GLY A 502 36.80 -0.09 -12.44
C GLY A 502 35.28 -0.10 -12.24
N PRO A 503 34.60 1.01 -12.56
CA PRO A 503 33.16 1.10 -12.43
C PRO A 503 32.44 0.06 -13.33
N GLN A 504 31.55 -0.73 -12.75
CA GLN A 504 30.75 -1.70 -13.49
C GLN A 504 29.51 -1.01 -14.05
N ARG A 505 29.36 -1.03 -15.38
CA ARG A 505 28.18 -0.51 -16.08
C ARG A 505 27.22 -1.66 -16.39
N GLU A 506 25.91 -1.36 -16.40
CA GLU A 506 24.94 -2.33 -16.92
C GLU A 506 25.29 -2.76 -18.36
N ASN A 507 25.07 -4.02 -18.69
CA ASN A 507 25.45 -4.63 -20.00
C ASN A 507 24.49 -4.28 -21.14
N ARG A 508 23.72 -3.23 -21.03
CA ARG A 508 22.78 -2.78 -22.04
C ARG A 508 23.53 -2.12 -23.20
N LEU A 509 23.36 -2.64 -24.42
CA LEU A 509 23.98 -2.07 -25.63
C LEU A 509 23.43 -0.67 -25.95
N ALA A 510 22.11 -0.48 -25.82
CA ALA A 510 21.47 0.80 -26.03
C ALA A 510 21.36 1.60 -24.72
N ARG A 511 21.38 2.93 -24.82
CA ARG A 511 21.03 3.82 -23.69
C ARG A 511 19.58 3.63 -23.33
N ARG A 512 19.26 3.73 -22.05
CA ARG A 512 17.88 3.98 -21.61
C ARG A 512 17.45 5.37 -22.06
N ARG A 513 16.17 5.57 -22.29
CA ARG A 513 15.63 6.88 -22.65
C ARG A 513 14.40 7.17 -21.81
N LEU A 514 14.35 8.36 -21.27
CA LEU A 514 13.22 8.86 -20.51
C LEU A 514 12.86 10.25 -21.04
N LEU A 515 11.58 10.47 -21.33
CA LEU A 515 11.05 11.81 -21.53
C LEU A 515 10.80 12.39 -20.13
N ILE A 516 11.57 13.43 -19.77
CA ILE A 516 11.44 14.07 -18.48
C ILE A 516 10.09 14.79 -18.42
N PRO A 517 9.26 14.54 -17.39
CA PRO A 517 7.97 15.21 -17.23
C PRO A 517 8.12 16.71 -16.95
N GLU A 518 7.02 17.46 -16.96
CA GLU A 518 6.98 18.86 -16.51
C GLU A 518 6.69 19.00 -15.00
N GLY A 519 6.69 17.90 -14.25
CA GLY A 519 6.41 17.82 -12.82
C GLY A 519 7.06 16.62 -12.16
N CYS A 520 6.48 16.14 -11.06
CA CYS A 520 6.98 14.96 -10.36
C CYS A 520 6.50 13.67 -11.02
N ALA A 521 7.41 12.71 -11.22
CA ALA A 521 7.08 11.37 -11.71
C ALA A 521 7.91 10.30 -11.02
N LYS A 522 7.41 9.07 -11.06
CA LYS A 522 8.16 7.90 -10.61
C LYS A 522 8.49 7.03 -11.80
N TRP A 523 9.74 6.56 -11.83
CA TRP A 523 10.25 5.69 -12.89
C TRP A 523 10.92 4.46 -12.28
N ARG A 524 10.58 3.27 -12.78
CA ARG A 524 11.13 2.00 -12.32
C ARG A 524 11.87 1.31 -13.42
N ASP A 525 13.08 0.90 -13.08
CA ASP A 525 13.96 0.14 -13.94
C ASP A 525 14.39 -1.18 -13.28
N ARG A 526 14.85 -2.08 -14.11
CA ARG A 526 15.57 -3.28 -13.68
C ARG A 526 16.97 -3.25 -14.25
N TRP A 527 17.96 -3.62 -13.43
CA TRP A 527 19.35 -3.76 -13.91
C TRP A 527 19.42 -4.83 -14.99
N GLU A 528 20.10 -4.58 -16.10
CA GLU A 528 20.37 -5.54 -17.16
C GLU A 528 21.80 -6.07 -17.03
N GLN A 529 21.90 -7.42 -16.85
CA GLN A 529 23.17 -8.15 -16.71
C GLN A 529 23.90 -8.32 -18.03
#